data_d7bf4aeb55e4c9e80246d6001780adff
#
_entry.id   d7bf4aeb55e4c9e80246d6001780adff
#
_cell.length_a   1.000
_cell.length_b   1.000
_cell.length_c   1.000
_cell.angle_alpha   90.00
_cell.angle_beta   90.00
_cell.angle_gamma   90.00
#
_symmetry.space_group_name_H-M   'P 1'
#
loop_
_entity.id
_entity.type
_entity.pdbx_description
1 polymer ?
#
loop_
_entity_poly.entity_id
_entity_poly.type
_entity_poly.pdbx_seq_one_letter_code
_entity_poly.pdbx_strand_id
1 'polypeptide(L)'
;LVLCLGGFTACDDDDENTPQINNPEPKEQWGKTLRGDNQTLLAFPDIYADYWEYTYSYKDNPNIGLRLTGKFPKSRFFNFTVYNDETQIDVSSIEDVNIQPDDSSINPYVKETDDYGANGYTIYIIPANTPASARASMKNVCEFPEDVNMVSIFMRLYLAKQYSGDEYGGVDMPAIQAFNVTTGEEV
;
A
#
# COMPACT_ATOMS: atom_id res chain seq x y z
N LEU A 1 -42.59 52.45 -30.94
CA LEU A 1 -42.27 52.02 -29.58
C LEU A 1 -41.65 50.65 -29.65
N VAL A 2 -40.33 50.56 -29.57
CA VAL A 2 -39.60 49.29 -29.61
C VAL A 2 -38.97 49.09 -28.21
N LEU A 3 -39.42 48.07 -27.49
CA LEU A 3 -38.83 47.63 -26.24
C LEU A 3 -37.66 46.69 -26.58
N CYS A 4 -36.45 47.10 -26.23
CA CYS A 4 -35.30 46.21 -26.18
C CYS A 4 -35.27 45.58 -24.79
N LEU A 5 -35.50 44.26 -24.72
CA LEU A 5 -35.20 43.45 -23.55
C LEU A 5 -33.70 43.02 -23.61
N GLY A 6 -32.91 43.61 -22.76
CA GLY A 6 -31.51 43.19 -22.54
C GLY A 6 -31.51 41.91 -21.74
N GLY A 7 -31.00 40.85 -22.33
CA GLY A 7 -30.66 39.61 -21.63
C GLY A 7 -29.36 39.80 -20.84
N PHE A 8 -29.42 39.59 -19.55
CA PHE A 8 -28.22 39.39 -18.71
C PHE A 8 -27.75 37.95 -18.95
N THR A 9 -26.62 37.79 -19.62
CA THR A 9 -25.86 36.54 -19.58
C THR A 9 -25.08 36.54 -18.29
N ALA A 10 -25.45 35.67 -17.36
CA ALA A 10 -24.61 35.33 -16.23
C ALA A 10 -23.37 34.60 -16.81
N CYS A 11 -22.22 35.15 -16.54
CA CYS A 11 -20.96 34.41 -16.65
C CYS A 11 -20.90 33.48 -15.45
N ASP A 12 -21.05 32.19 -15.68
CA ASP A 12 -20.59 31.17 -14.76
C ASP A 12 -19.07 31.13 -14.89
N ASP A 13 -18.39 31.79 -13.96
CA ASP A 13 -16.97 31.60 -13.72
C ASP A 13 -16.80 30.30 -12.89
N ASP A 14 -16.87 29.17 -13.59
CA ASP A 14 -16.41 27.90 -13.04
C ASP A 14 -14.88 27.86 -13.11
N ASP A 15 -14.24 28.60 -12.21
CA ASP A 15 -12.82 28.42 -11.86
C ASP A 15 -12.65 27.14 -11.03
N GLU A 16 -12.99 25.98 -11.58
CA GLU A 16 -12.57 24.69 -11.07
C GLU A 16 -11.15 24.35 -11.57
N ASN A 17 -10.19 25.19 -11.25
CA ASN A 17 -8.80 24.85 -11.39
C ASN A 17 -8.23 24.37 -10.04
N THR A 18 -8.95 23.49 -9.36
CA THR A 18 -8.39 22.67 -8.32
C THR A 18 -7.47 21.66 -8.99
N PRO A 19 -6.17 21.63 -8.70
CA PRO A 19 -5.29 20.58 -9.25
C PRO A 19 -5.86 19.24 -8.80
N GLN A 20 -6.39 18.48 -9.73
CA GLN A 20 -6.74 17.08 -9.50
C GLN A 20 -5.41 16.38 -9.22
N ILE A 21 -5.14 16.10 -7.97
CA ILE A 21 -4.07 15.18 -7.60
C ILE A 21 -4.56 13.82 -8.08
N ASN A 22 -4.16 13.44 -9.29
CA ASN A 22 -4.39 12.10 -9.80
C ASN A 22 -3.55 11.16 -8.93
N ASN A 23 -4.15 10.62 -7.86
CA ASN A 23 -3.55 9.48 -7.18
C ASN A 23 -3.45 8.34 -8.20
N PRO A 24 -2.26 7.81 -8.46
CA PRO A 24 -2.11 6.70 -9.39
C PRO A 24 -2.94 5.51 -8.90
N GLU A 25 -3.44 4.72 -9.84
CA GLU A 25 -4.10 3.46 -9.51
C GLU A 25 -3.20 2.59 -8.62
N PRO A 26 -3.74 1.79 -7.70
CA PRO A 26 -2.93 1.01 -6.76
C PRO A 26 -1.82 0.19 -7.43
N LYS A 27 -2.09 -0.39 -8.59
CA LYS A 27 -1.11 -1.14 -9.38
C LYS A 27 0.06 -0.27 -9.86
N GLU A 28 -0.17 1.01 -10.14
CA GLU A 28 0.84 1.97 -10.62
C GLU A 28 1.69 2.53 -9.48
N GLN A 29 1.21 2.42 -8.23
CA GLN A 29 1.97 2.84 -7.05
C GLN A 29 3.13 1.89 -6.76
N TRP A 30 2.96 0.60 -7.05
CA TRP A 30 3.98 -0.41 -6.85
C TRP A 30 4.99 -0.39 -8.00
N GLY A 31 6.24 -0.28 -7.64
CA GLY A 31 7.35 -0.26 -8.57
C GLY A 31 7.65 -1.62 -9.20
N LYS A 32 8.84 -1.73 -9.73
CA LYS A 32 9.33 -2.84 -10.53
C LYS A 32 9.14 -4.19 -9.84
N THR A 33 8.49 -5.10 -10.54
CA THR A 33 8.39 -6.51 -10.16
C THR A 33 9.74 -7.21 -10.35
N LEU A 34 10.26 -7.81 -9.29
CA LEU A 34 11.32 -8.80 -9.37
C LEU A 34 10.66 -10.18 -9.49
N ARG A 35 11.04 -10.95 -10.50
CA ARG A 35 10.61 -12.35 -10.66
C ARG A 35 11.83 -13.25 -10.61
N GLY A 36 11.68 -14.44 -10.04
CA GLY A 36 12.75 -15.40 -9.97
C GLY A 36 13.28 -15.87 -11.33
N ASP A 37 12.47 -15.74 -12.39
CA ASP A 37 12.85 -16.02 -13.78
C ASP A 37 13.52 -14.83 -14.47
N ASN A 38 13.34 -13.62 -13.98
CA ASN A 38 14.06 -12.43 -14.44
C ASN A 38 15.37 -12.30 -13.66
N GLN A 39 16.39 -13.04 -14.10
CA GLN A 39 17.73 -13.09 -13.49
C GLN A 39 18.43 -11.73 -13.47
N THR A 40 17.96 -10.83 -12.64
CA THR A 40 18.81 -9.75 -12.12
C THR A 40 19.53 -10.30 -10.90
N LEU A 41 20.81 -10.49 -11.00
CA LEU A 41 21.73 -11.12 -10.04
C LEU A 41 21.81 -10.42 -8.66
N LEU A 42 20.93 -9.47 -8.37
CA LEU A 42 21.05 -8.59 -7.19
C LEU A 42 20.38 -9.14 -5.92
N ALA A 43 19.50 -10.14 -5.99
CA ALA A 43 18.73 -10.54 -4.80
C ALA A 43 18.37 -12.02 -4.71
N PHE A 44 18.89 -12.92 -5.53
CA PHE A 44 18.54 -14.35 -5.53
C PHE A 44 17.03 -14.60 -5.30
N PRO A 45 16.14 -14.00 -6.10
CA PRO A 45 14.71 -14.16 -5.89
C PRO A 45 14.32 -15.62 -6.08
N ASP A 46 13.39 -16.08 -5.23
CA ASP A 46 12.79 -17.41 -5.37
C ASP A 46 12.02 -17.46 -6.70
N ILE A 47 12.28 -18.50 -7.52
CA ILE A 47 11.64 -18.68 -8.83
C ILE A 47 10.11 -18.86 -8.76
N TYR A 48 9.59 -19.18 -7.59
CA TYR A 48 8.17 -19.35 -7.31
C TYR A 48 7.51 -18.16 -6.64
N ALA A 49 8.22 -17.05 -6.50
CA ALA A 49 7.71 -15.82 -5.89
C ALA A 49 7.70 -14.67 -6.88
N ASP A 50 6.67 -13.86 -6.78
CA ASP A 50 6.57 -12.55 -7.41
C ASP A 50 6.79 -11.47 -6.34
N TYR A 51 7.52 -10.40 -6.69
CA TYR A 51 7.92 -9.34 -5.78
C TYR A 51 7.51 -8.00 -6.37
N TRP A 52 6.88 -7.17 -5.56
CA TRP A 52 6.58 -5.77 -5.86
C TRP A 52 7.20 -4.89 -4.81
N GLU A 53 7.70 -3.73 -5.22
CA GLU A 53 8.42 -2.81 -4.37
C GLU A 53 7.79 -1.42 -4.40
N TYR A 54 7.74 -0.78 -3.25
CA TYR A 54 7.47 0.63 -3.09
C TYR A 54 8.55 1.27 -2.24
N THR A 55 9.19 2.35 -2.75
CA THR A 55 10.24 3.06 -2.02
C THR A 55 9.72 4.40 -1.53
N TYR A 56 10.06 4.74 -0.29
CA TYR A 56 9.61 5.92 0.40
C TYR A 56 10.76 6.66 1.07
N SER A 57 10.89 8.00 0.82
CA SER A 57 11.88 8.86 1.48
C SER A 57 11.34 9.38 2.80
N TYR A 58 11.75 8.75 3.92
CA TYR A 58 11.39 9.18 5.26
C TYR A 58 12.12 10.47 5.66
N LYS A 59 13.38 10.60 5.26
CA LYS A 59 14.20 11.80 5.53
C LYS A 59 13.51 13.11 5.11
N ASP A 60 12.80 13.07 3.98
CA ASP A 60 12.11 14.24 3.44
C ASP A 60 10.71 14.42 4.05
N ASN A 61 10.19 13.39 4.74
CA ASN A 61 8.83 13.32 5.26
C ASN A 61 8.77 12.69 6.67
N PRO A 62 9.43 13.27 7.69
CA PRO A 62 9.71 12.58 8.97
C PRO A 62 8.49 12.31 9.85
N ASN A 63 7.33 12.88 9.58
CA ASN A 63 6.10 12.66 10.34
C ASN A 63 5.03 11.89 9.54
N ILE A 64 5.44 11.30 8.42
CA ILE A 64 4.52 10.62 7.53
C ILE A 64 4.74 9.11 7.64
N GLY A 65 3.65 8.40 7.85
CA GLY A 65 3.56 6.95 7.70
C GLY A 65 2.80 6.58 6.44
N LEU A 66 2.79 5.29 6.13
CA LEU A 66 2.05 4.74 5.00
C LEU A 66 1.00 3.75 5.50
N ARG A 67 -0.20 3.85 4.93
CA ARG A 67 -1.29 2.90 5.13
C ARG A 67 -1.47 2.10 3.84
N LEU A 68 -1.29 0.79 3.93
CA LEU A 68 -1.52 -0.15 2.85
C LEU A 68 -2.87 -0.81 3.07
N THR A 69 -3.80 -0.63 2.15
CA THR A 69 -5.14 -1.23 2.22
C THR A 69 -5.35 -2.16 1.04
N GLY A 70 -5.66 -3.42 1.31
CA GLY A 70 -5.78 -4.44 0.29
C GLY A 70 -6.78 -5.54 0.63
N LYS A 71 -6.87 -6.50 -0.30
CA LYS A 71 -7.60 -7.75 -0.14
C LYS A 71 -6.63 -8.90 0.00
N PHE A 72 -7.00 -9.95 0.76
CA PHE A 72 -6.14 -11.12 0.88
C PHE A 72 -6.00 -11.81 -0.48
N PRO A 73 -4.75 -11.93 -1.01
CA PRO A 73 -4.51 -12.64 -2.26
C PRO A 73 -4.62 -14.16 -2.04
N LYS A 74 -5.03 -14.89 -3.06
CA LYS A 74 -5.01 -16.36 -3.03
C LYS A 74 -3.65 -16.85 -3.50
N SER A 75 -2.78 -17.18 -2.56
CA SER A 75 -1.42 -17.68 -2.80
C SER A 75 -1.05 -18.72 -1.77
N ARG A 76 0.09 -19.38 -1.93
CA ARG A 76 0.61 -20.27 -0.90
C ARG A 76 1.07 -19.54 0.36
N PHE A 77 1.64 -18.38 0.15
CA PHE A 77 2.18 -17.52 1.20
C PHE A 77 2.28 -16.10 0.66
N PHE A 78 2.03 -15.09 1.48
CA PHE A 78 2.41 -13.73 1.15
C PHE A 78 2.88 -12.98 2.41
N ASN A 79 3.69 -11.97 2.20
CA ASN A 79 4.13 -11.09 3.28
C ASN A 79 4.46 -9.70 2.77
N PHE A 80 4.55 -8.78 3.72
CA PHE A 80 5.19 -7.49 3.54
C PHE A 80 6.46 -7.44 4.36
N THR A 81 7.55 -6.97 3.75
CA THR A 81 8.84 -6.76 4.44
C THR A 81 9.31 -5.34 4.16
N VAL A 82 9.67 -4.64 5.21
CA VAL A 82 10.23 -3.29 5.17
C VAL A 82 11.73 -3.39 5.32
N TYR A 83 12.46 -2.78 4.40
CA TYR A 83 13.92 -2.71 4.40
C TYR A 83 14.39 -1.28 4.64
N ASN A 84 15.52 -1.14 5.31
CA ASN A 84 16.35 0.05 5.13
C ASN A 84 16.95 -0.03 3.73
N ASP A 85 16.55 0.89 2.85
CA ASP A 85 16.94 0.85 1.44
C ASP A 85 18.46 1.03 1.23
N GLU A 86 19.12 1.79 2.11
CA GLU A 86 20.56 2.06 2.01
C GLU A 86 21.41 0.83 2.40
N THR A 87 20.97 0.09 3.41
CA THR A 87 21.72 -1.08 3.93
C THR A 87 21.24 -2.40 3.39
N GLN A 88 20.06 -2.44 2.77
CA GLN A 88 19.38 -3.64 2.28
C GLN A 88 19.10 -4.67 3.40
N ILE A 89 19.00 -4.18 4.65
CA ILE A 89 18.67 -5.00 5.82
C ILE A 89 17.18 -4.82 6.13
N ASP A 90 16.47 -5.94 6.34
CA ASP A 90 15.09 -5.91 6.79
C ASP A 90 14.99 -5.34 8.20
N VAL A 91 14.03 -4.45 8.41
CA VAL A 91 13.78 -3.79 9.69
C VAL A 91 12.47 -4.23 10.33
N SER A 92 11.52 -4.70 9.51
CA SER A 92 10.22 -5.18 9.97
C SER A 92 9.55 -6.04 8.92
N SER A 93 8.72 -7.00 9.34
CA SER A 93 7.91 -7.80 8.41
C SER A 93 6.59 -8.23 9.05
N ILE A 94 5.60 -8.52 8.21
CA ILE A 94 4.34 -9.14 8.62
C ILE A 94 3.95 -10.21 7.60
N GLU A 95 3.67 -11.41 8.09
CA GLU A 95 3.31 -12.57 7.29
C GLU A 95 1.79 -12.74 7.24
N ASP A 96 1.30 -13.39 6.21
CA ASP A 96 -0.12 -13.65 5.94
C ASP A 96 -0.92 -14.11 7.17
N VAL A 97 -0.42 -15.13 7.90
CA VAL A 97 -1.10 -15.69 9.07
C VAL A 97 -1.18 -14.70 10.25
N ASN A 98 -0.30 -13.70 10.29
CA ASN A 98 -0.22 -12.71 11.36
C ASN A 98 -1.01 -11.43 11.04
N ILE A 99 -1.47 -11.26 9.80
CA ILE A 99 -2.27 -10.10 9.41
C ILE A 99 -3.67 -10.22 10.01
N GLN A 100 -4.01 -9.30 10.91
CA GLN A 100 -5.37 -9.17 11.41
C GLN A 100 -6.27 -8.58 10.31
N PRO A 101 -7.40 -9.22 10.00
CA PRO A 101 -8.31 -8.70 8.99
C PRO A 101 -9.01 -7.42 9.46
N ASP A 102 -9.50 -6.64 8.50
CA ASP A 102 -10.38 -5.50 8.76
C ASP A 102 -11.71 -5.99 9.38
N ASP A 103 -12.46 -5.05 9.95
CA ASP A 103 -13.76 -5.37 10.56
C ASP A 103 -14.70 -6.02 9.53
N SER A 104 -15.40 -7.07 9.97
CA SER A 104 -16.25 -7.92 9.13
C SER A 104 -15.53 -8.81 8.12
N SER A 105 -14.20 -8.81 8.10
CA SER A 105 -13.38 -9.71 7.29
C SER A 105 -12.81 -10.85 8.14
N ILE A 106 -12.36 -11.91 7.47
CA ILE A 106 -11.58 -13.00 8.09
C ILE A 106 -10.21 -13.09 7.42
N ASN A 107 -9.23 -13.64 8.12
CA ASN A 107 -7.96 -13.98 7.51
C ASN A 107 -8.05 -15.38 6.88
N PRO A 108 -8.02 -15.51 5.53
CA PRO A 108 -8.16 -16.79 4.83
C PRO A 108 -7.00 -17.77 5.06
N TYR A 109 -5.85 -17.27 5.54
CA TYR A 109 -4.69 -18.10 5.86
C TYR A 109 -4.78 -18.75 7.26
N VAL A 110 -5.69 -18.25 8.08
CA VAL A 110 -5.97 -18.76 9.43
C VAL A 110 -7.28 -19.52 9.48
N LYS A 111 -8.30 -19.01 8.81
CA LYS A 111 -9.64 -19.60 8.77
C LYS A 111 -10.01 -19.96 7.34
N GLU A 112 -10.25 -21.24 7.10
CA GLU A 112 -10.56 -21.75 5.76
C GLU A 112 -11.74 -21.02 5.12
N THR A 113 -11.54 -20.53 3.90
CA THR A 113 -12.52 -19.95 3.00
C THR A 113 -12.03 -20.01 1.56
N ASP A 114 -12.95 -20.13 0.61
CA ASP A 114 -12.61 -20.05 -0.82
C ASP A 114 -12.62 -18.61 -1.34
N ASP A 115 -13.25 -17.70 -0.59
CA ASP A 115 -13.41 -16.30 -1.00
C ASP A 115 -12.33 -15.40 -0.33
N TYR A 116 -11.14 -15.43 -0.87
CA TYR A 116 -10.02 -14.59 -0.41
C TYR A 116 -10.30 -13.11 -0.65
N GLY A 117 -10.74 -12.77 -1.87
CA GLY A 117 -10.94 -11.39 -2.31
C GLY A 117 -12.08 -10.63 -1.63
N ALA A 118 -12.99 -11.30 -0.92
CA ALA A 118 -14.00 -10.64 -0.10
C ALA A 118 -13.41 -10.04 1.18
N ASN A 119 -12.23 -10.52 1.61
CA ASN A 119 -11.65 -10.21 2.91
C ASN A 119 -10.53 -9.16 2.77
N GLY A 120 -10.63 -8.09 3.56
CA GLY A 120 -9.70 -6.97 3.53
C GLY A 120 -8.73 -6.95 4.71
N TYR A 121 -7.64 -6.23 4.52
CA TYR A 121 -6.67 -5.90 5.55
C TYR A 121 -6.14 -4.47 5.38
N THR A 122 -5.70 -3.90 6.49
CA THR A 122 -4.98 -2.62 6.53
C THR A 122 -3.68 -2.83 7.30
N ILE A 123 -2.56 -2.39 6.71
CA ILE A 123 -1.22 -2.45 7.31
C ILE A 123 -0.66 -1.04 7.40
N TYR A 124 0.01 -0.73 8.51
CA TYR A 124 0.65 0.54 8.74
C TYR A 124 2.17 0.39 8.75
N ILE A 125 2.85 1.19 7.95
CA ILE A 125 4.31 1.31 7.94
C ILE A 125 4.66 2.65 8.56
N ILE A 126 5.21 2.64 9.76
CA ILE A 126 5.38 3.85 10.57
C ILE A 126 6.78 3.94 11.20
N PRO A 127 7.28 5.16 11.44
CA PRO A 127 8.53 5.33 12.17
C PRO A 127 8.36 4.92 13.65
N ALA A 128 9.44 4.42 14.25
CA ALA A 128 9.44 3.88 15.62
C ALA A 128 9.07 4.91 16.71
N ASN A 129 9.26 6.20 16.44
CA ASN A 129 8.86 7.30 17.32
C ASN A 129 7.39 7.71 17.22
N THR A 130 6.59 7.04 16.41
CA THR A 130 5.15 7.32 16.32
C THR A 130 4.49 7.28 17.71
N PRO A 131 3.74 8.32 18.10
CA PRO A 131 3.12 8.39 19.43
C PRO A 131 2.25 7.16 19.76
N ALA A 132 2.33 6.66 20.99
CA ALA A 132 1.54 5.50 21.42
C ALA A 132 0.01 5.71 21.27
N SER A 133 -0.47 6.95 21.43
CA SER A 133 -1.87 7.31 21.21
C SER A 133 -2.31 7.12 19.76
N ALA A 134 -1.44 7.42 18.81
CA ALA A 134 -1.72 7.21 17.39
C ALA A 134 -1.73 5.73 17.01
N ARG A 135 -0.85 4.93 17.63
CA ARG A 135 -0.76 3.48 17.38
C ARG A 135 -1.93 2.68 17.94
N ALA A 136 -2.63 3.21 18.94
CA ALA A 136 -3.66 2.45 19.69
C ALA A 136 -4.79 1.89 18.81
N SER A 137 -5.05 2.50 17.66
CA SER A 137 -6.05 2.06 16.68
C SER A 137 -5.50 1.21 15.53
N MET A 138 -4.18 1.06 15.43
CA MET A 138 -3.53 0.35 14.33
C MET A 138 -3.38 -1.13 14.67
N LYS A 139 -3.92 -2.03 13.84
CA LYS A 139 -3.88 -3.48 14.09
C LYS A 139 -2.59 -4.13 13.59
N ASN A 140 -2.19 -3.83 12.36
CA ASN A 140 -1.04 -4.44 11.68
C ASN A 140 0.03 -3.38 11.48
N VAL A 141 1.08 -3.41 12.28
CA VAL A 141 2.11 -2.36 12.27
C VAL A 141 3.45 -2.95 11.92
N CYS A 142 4.10 -2.39 10.90
CA CYS A 142 5.51 -2.56 10.60
C CYS A 142 6.24 -1.26 10.95
N GLU A 143 7.16 -1.33 11.90
CA GLU A 143 7.93 -0.17 12.34
C GLU A 143 9.31 -0.16 11.69
N PHE A 144 9.83 1.04 11.42
CA PHE A 144 11.20 1.24 10.99
C PHE A 144 11.92 2.26 11.89
N PRO A 145 13.25 2.15 12.09
CA PRO A 145 14.03 3.07 12.91
C PRO A 145 14.03 4.49 12.35
N GLU A 146 14.11 5.50 13.23
CA GLU A 146 14.10 6.92 12.88
C GLU A 146 15.34 7.39 12.11
N ASP A 147 16.44 6.67 12.21
CA ASP A 147 17.69 6.95 11.50
C ASP A 147 17.74 6.40 10.07
N VAL A 148 16.67 5.75 9.62
CA VAL A 148 16.53 5.30 8.24
C VAL A 148 16.11 6.45 7.35
N ASN A 149 16.86 6.74 6.29
CA ASN A 149 16.53 7.80 5.34
C ASN A 149 15.49 7.38 4.30
N MET A 150 15.61 6.15 3.81
CA MET A 150 14.71 5.56 2.82
C MET A 150 14.31 4.15 3.23
N VAL A 151 13.05 3.84 3.06
CA VAL A 151 12.52 2.49 3.25
C VAL A 151 12.02 1.91 1.94
N SER A 152 12.33 0.64 1.69
CA SER A 152 11.72 -0.14 0.61
C SER A 152 10.76 -1.15 1.21
N ILE A 153 9.53 -1.15 0.71
CA ILE A 153 8.48 -2.07 1.13
C ILE A 153 8.31 -3.11 0.03
N PHE A 154 8.56 -4.36 0.35
CA PHE A 154 8.34 -5.46 -0.56
C PHE A 154 7.07 -6.23 -0.20
N MET A 155 6.17 -6.37 -1.17
CA MET A 155 5.12 -7.36 -1.14
C MET A 155 5.60 -8.61 -1.90
N ARG A 156 5.49 -9.78 -1.29
CA ARG A 156 5.91 -11.05 -1.88
C ARG A 156 4.74 -12.01 -1.91
N LEU A 157 4.48 -12.59 -3.08
CA LEU A 157 3.49 -13.65 -3.28
C LEU A 157 4.15 -14.93 -3.81
N TYR A 158 3.92 -16.02 -3.12
CA TYR A 158 4.43 -17.33 -3.53
C TYR A 158 3.34 -18.15 -4.20
N LEU A 159 3.63 -18.63 -5.39
CA LEU A 159 2.75 -19.51 -6.17
C LEU A 159 1.36 -18.90 -6.46
N ALA A 160 1.21 -17.58 -6.45
CA ALA A 160 -0.07 -16.92 -6.70
C ALA A 160 -0.73 -17.42 -7.99
N LYS A 161 0.03 -17.48 -9.07
CA LYS A 161 -0.46 -17.93 -10.38
C LYS A 161 -1.00 -19.37 -10.37
N GLN A 162 -0.42 -20.27 -9.56
CA GLN A 162 -0.89 -21.64 -9.43
C GLN A 162 -2.19 -21.74 -8.62
N TYR A 163 -2.39 -20.83 -7.66
CA TYR A 163 -3.53 -20.85 -6.76
C TYR A 163 -4.74 -20.03 -7.28
N SER A 164 -4.51 -18.93 -8.00
CA SER A 164 -5.55 -18.01 -8.47
C SER A 164 -5.67 -17.88 -9.98
N GLY A 165 -4.64 -18.30 -10.73
CA GLY A 165 -4.57 -18.12 -12.17
C GLY A 165 -3.86 -16.85 -12.61
N ASP A 166 -3.59 -15.91 -11.71
CA ASP A 166 -2.84 -14.67 -11.99
C ASP A 166 -1.74 -14.40 -10.96
N GLU A 167 -0.86 -13.46 -11.27
CA GLU A 167 0.31 -13.13 -10.45
C GLU A 167 -0.03 -12.31 -9.20
N TYR A 168 -1.23 -11.73 -9.12
CA TYR A 168 -1.68 -10.90 -8.00
C TYR A 168 -2.52 -11.68 -6.99
N GLY A 169 -2.77 -12.96 -7.23
CA GLY A 169 -3.57 -13.79 -6.34
C GLY A 169 -5.08 -13.57 -6.45
N GLY A 170 -5.56 -13.10 -7.61
CA GLY A 170 -6.99 -12.87 -7.89
C GLY A 170 -7.55 -11.60 -7.26
N VAL A 171 -6.70 -10.66 -6.85
CA VAL A 171 -7.08 -9.37 -6.23
C VAL A 171 -6.24 -8.23 -6.80
N ASP A 172 -6.68 -7.00 -6.59
CA ASP A 172 -5.89 -5.82 -6.92
C ASP A 172 -4.69 -5.65 -5.97
N MET A 173 -3.66 -4.97 -6.43
CA MET A 173 -2.54 -4.56 -5.58
C MET A 173 -3.05 -3.65 -4.46
N PRO A 174 -2.46 -3.72 -3.24
CA PRO A 174 -2.85 -2.85 -2.15
C PRO A 174 -2.64 -1.38 -2.50
N ALA A 175 -3.63 -0.54 -2.19
CA ALA A 175 -3.48 0.91 -2.28
C ALA A 175 -2.54 1.41 -1.18
N ILE A 176 -1.68 2.36 -1.53
CA ILE A 176 -0.75 3.00 -0.60
C ILE A 176 -1.21 4.44 -0.39
N GLN A 177 -1.47 4.80 0.87
CA GLN A 177 -1.89 6.13 1.27
C GLN A 177 -0.94 6.68 2.33
N ALA A 178 -0.35 7.85 2.05
CA ALA A 178 0.44 8.58 3.03
C ALA A 178 -0.49 9.25 4.07
N PHE A 179 -0.06 9.27 5.33
CA PHE A 179 -0.80 9.93 6.41
C PHE A 179 0.16 10.51 7.44
N ASN A 180 -0.25 11.58 8.10
CA ASN A 180 0.49 12.15 9.22
C ASN A 180 0.32 11.26 10.46
N VAL A 181 1.42 10.71 10.99
CA VAL A 181 1.39 9.75 12.12
C VAL A 181 0.93 10.36 13.44
N THR A 182 0.92 11.69 13.56
CA THR A 182 0.48 12.40 14.78
C THR A 182 -1.00 12.75 14.72
N THR A 183 -1.48 13.24 13.57
CA THR A 183 -2.88 13.70 13.43
C THR A 183 -3.79 12.63 12.84
N GLY A 184 -3.24 11.63 12.14
CA GLY A 184 -3.99 10.60 11.41
C GLY A 184 -4.58 11.08 10.08
N GLU A 185 -4.35 12.35 9.72
CA GLU A 185 -4.87 12.94 8.47
C GLU A 185 -4.13 12.41 7.26
N GLU A 186 -4.84 12.18 6.17
CA GLU A 186 -4.26 11.83 4.87
C GLU A 186 -3.48 13.02 4.29
N VAL A 187 -2.41 12.69 3.57
CA VAL A 187 -1.48 13.68 3.00
C VAL A 187 -1.41 13.54 1.49
#